data_a8a0b8585c55ce1e4d21cf3073076376
#
_entry.id   a8a0b8585c55ce1e4d21cf3073076376
#
_cell.length_a   1.000
_cell.length_b   1.000
_cell.length_c   1.000
_cell.angle_alpha   90.00
_cell.angle_beta   90.00
_cell.angle_gamma   90.00
#
_symmetry.space_group_name_H-M   'P 1'
#
loop_
_entity.id
_entity.type
_entity.pdbx_description
1 polymer ?
#
loop_
_entity_poly.entity_id
_entity_poly.type
_entity_poly.pdbx_seq_one_letter_code
_entity_poly.pdbx_strand_id
1 'polypeptide(L)'
;SESNLLSVATKIFGKQDDYYLTDVETDIIVASHEVIDFSGIAVTDVVSKAIEDAEIFIREGKYDSAFDRVHTAFHGYLRKKLDILNEPYVESDTLNQLYNKLHTYVGTHIATDQSGIIKTTLRSASGIISSINDLRNRNSLAHPNNSIITSRDAELCIKIVKDLTDYIEKVI
;
A
#
# COMPACT_ATOMS: atom_id res chain seq x y z
N SER A 1 -14.93 2.60 28.61
CA SER A 1 -15.61 2.90 29.88
C SER A 1 -15.58 4.40 30.09
N GLU A 2 -16.64 4.96 30.72
CA GLU A 2 -16.80 6.40 31.00
C GLU A 2 -15.59 7.05 31.68
N SER A 3 -14.89 6.29 32.51
CA SER A 3 -13.67 6.74 33.20
C SER A 3 -12.51 7.11 32.25
N ASN A 4 -12.41 6.47 31.09
CA ASN A 4 -11.38 6.78 30.10
C ASN A 4 -11.69 8.04 29.29
N LEU A 5 -12.96 8.30 28.99
CA LEU A 5 -13.40 9.51 28.27
C LEU A 5 -13.23 10.77 29.12
N LEU A 6 -13.56 10.71 30.41
CA LEU A 6 -13.33 11.82 31.35
C LEU A 6 -11.82 12.14 31.50
N SER A 7 -10.96 11.12 31.51
CA SER A 7 -9.51 11.30 31.59
C SER A 7 -8.95 12.01 30.34
N VAL A 8 -9.45 11.66 29.15
CA VAL A 8 -9.03 12.28 27.88
C VAL A 8 -9.57 13.72 27.78
N ALA A 9 -10.83 13.97 28.13
CA ALA A 9 -11.42 15.30 28.12
C ALA A 9 -10.70 16.26 29.09
N THR A 10 -10.37 15.80 30.29
CA THR A 10 -9.61 16.59 31.29
C THR A 10 -8.21 16.94 30.80
N LYS A 11 -7.59 16.06 29.99
CA LYS A 11 -6.25 16.27 29.43
C LYS A 11 -6.23 17.29 28.28
N ILE A 12 -7.30 17.40 27.52
CA ILE A 12 -7.42 18.30 26.37
C ILE A 12 -7.93 19.69 26.77
N PHE A 13 -8.90 19.77 27.69
CA PHE A 13 -9.64 21.00 28.00
C PHE A 13 -9.33 21.59 29.36
N GLY A 14 -8.48 20.93 30.19
CA GLY A 14 -8.22 21.38 31.57
C GLY A 14 -9.41 21.10 32.52
N LYS A 15 -9.16 21.28 33.82
CA LYS A 15 -10.18 21.10 34.85
C LYS A 15 -11.03 22.34 34.91
N GLN A 16 -12.25 22.26 34.38
CA GLN A 16 -13.32 23.27 34.65
C GLN A 16 -14.50 22.58 35.31
N ASP A 17 -14.95 23.13 36.42
CA ASP A 17 -15.80 22.45 37.39
C ASP A 17 -17.27 22.25 36.98
N ASP A 18 -17.71 22.63 35.76
CA ASP A 18 -19.11 22.63 35.36
C ASP A 18 -19.39 22.12 33.93
N TYR A 19 -18.81 21.01 33.51
CA TYR A 19 -19.26 20.37 32.26
C TYR A 19 -20.17 19.17 32.52
N TYR A 20 -21.45 19.33 32.29
CA TYR A 20 -22.39 18.23 32.09
C TYR A 20 -22.28 17.75 30.64
N LEU A 21 -21.73 16.58 30.44
CA LEU A 21 -21.79 15.87 29.14
C LEU A 21 -23.20 15.32 28.96
N THR A 22 -24.08 16.10 28.36
CA THR A 22 -25.48 15.70 28.18
C THR A 22 -25.72 14.87 26.92
N ASP A 23 -24.90 14.99 25.89
CA ASP A 23 -24.94 14.11 24.72
C ASP A 23 -23.58 14.17 24.01
N VAL A 24 -22.71 13.20 24.24
CA VAL A 24 -21.60 12.93 23.37
C VAL A 24 -22.08 11.90 22.36
N GLU A 25 -22.57 12.35 21.20
CA GLU A 25 -22.43 11.53 20.00
C GLU A 25 -20.90 11.34 19.81
N THR A 26 -20.39 10.28 20.39
CA THR A 26 -19.05 9.80 20.02
C THR A 26 -19.20 9.27 18.61
N ASP A 27 -19.06 10.12 17.62
CA ASP A 27 -18.43 9.71 16.38
C ASP A 27 -17.03 9.24 16.79
N ILE A 28 -16.96 7.96 17.16
CA ILE A 28 -15.69 7.25 17.09
C ILE A 28 -15.38 7.31 15.59
N ILE A 29 -14.64 8.34 15.21
CA ILE A 29 -13.83 8.26 13.99
C ILE A 29 -12.83 7.14 14.33
N VAL A 30 -13.29 5.89 14.24
CA VAL A 30 -12.43 4.80 13.93
C VAL A 30 -11.87 5.27 12.61
N ALA A 31 -10.64 5.79 12.64
CA ALA A 31 -9.87 5.93 11.42
C ALA A 31 -10.01 4.55 10.79
N SER A 32 -10.93 4.44 9.85
CA SER A 32 -11.10 3.23 9.08
C SER A 32 -9.77 3.12 8.36
N HIS A 33 -8.86 2.34 8.94
CA HIS A 33 -7.70 1.90 8.19
C HIS A 33 -8.33 1.20 7.00
N GLU A 34 -8.33 1.88 5.86
CA GLU A 34 -8.83 1.29 4.63
C GLU A 34 -8.08 -0.02 4.48
N VAL A 35 -8.79 -1.12 4.67
CA VAL A 35 -8.27 -2.45 4.42
C VAL A 35 -7.86 -2.46 2.96
N ILE A 36 -6.60 -2.78 2.69
CA ILE A 36 -6.12 -2.92 1.33
C ILE A 36 -6.87 -4.12 0.76
N ASP A 37 -7.89 -3.86 -0.05
CA ASP A 37 -8.65 -4.91 -0.70
C ASP A 37 -7.93 -5.36 -1.97
N PHE A 38 -7.28 -6.51 -1.89
CA PHE A 38 -6.74 -7.23 -3.04
C PHE A 38 -7.69 -8.35 -3.50
N SER A 39 -8.96 -8.32 -3.10
CA SER A 39 -9.94 -9.31 -3.51
C SER A 39 -10.12 -9.27 -5.03
N GLY A 40 -10.10 -10.44 -5.64
CA GLY A 40 -10.24 -10.58 -7.10
C GLY A 40 -8.92 -10.67 -7.87
N ILE A 41 -7.77 -10.44 -7.23
CA ILE A 41 -6.47 -10.66 -7.86
C ILE A 41 -6.12 -12.15 -7.77
N ALA A 42 -5.87 -12.79 -8.91
CA ALA A 42 -5.36 -14.15 -8.95
C ALA A 42 -3.90 -14.16 -8.45
N VAL A 43 -3.72 -14.46 -7.17
CA VAL A 43 -2.42 -14.41 -6.49
C VAL A 43 -1.95 -15.80 -6.09
N THR A 44 -0.64 -15.95 -5.92
CA THR A 44 -0.05 -17.17 -5.34
C THR A 44 -0.26 -17.18 -3.82
N ASP A 45 -0.13 -18.35 -3.19
CA ASP A 45 -0.23 -18.49 -1.72
C ASP A 45 0.71 -17.55 -0.97
N VAL A 46 1.92 -17.32 -1.51
CA VAL A 46 2.90 -16.39 -0.95
C VAL A 46 2.40 -14.95 -0.99
N VAL A 47 1.79 -14.54 -2.10
CA VAL A 47 1.22 -13.19 -2.25
C VAL A 47 0.03 -13.02 -1.33
N SER A 48 -0.89 -14.00 -1.28
CA SER A 48 -2.02 -13.99 -0.35
C SER A 48 -1.56 -13.84 1.09
N LYS A 49 -0.56 -14.62 1.49
CA LYS A 49 0.01 -14.53 2.84
C LYS A 49 0.66 -13.16 3.13
N ALA A 50 1.36 -12.59 2.16
CA ALA A 50 1.97 -11.28 2.32
C ALA A 50 0.91 -10.18 2.50
N ILE A 51 -0.23 -10.29 1.81
CA ILE A 51 -1.37 -9.37 1.95
C ILE A 51 -1.99 -9.49 3.36
N GLU A 52 -2.29 -10.72 3.80
CA GLU A 52 -2.84 -10.98 5.14
C GLU A 52 -1.93 -10.41 6.24
N ASP A 53 -0.62 -10.67 6.16
CA ASP A 53 0.37 -10.14 7.10
C ASP A 53 0.39 -8.61 7.08
N ALA A 54 0.33 -7.98 5.89
CA ALA A 54 0.31 -6.53 5.76
C ALA A 54 -0.91 -5.92 6.47
N GLU A 55 -2.10 -6.51 6.28
CA GLU A 55 -3.32 -6.07 6.95
C GLU A 55 -3.25 -6.16 8.48
N ILE A 56 -2.65 -7.24 9.00
CA ILE A 56 -2.41 -7.41 10.43
C ILE A 56 -1.51 -6.29 10.93
N PHE A 57 -0.38 -6.05 10.25
CA PHE A 57 0.58 -5.02 10.65
C PHE A 57 0.02 -3.61 10.57
N ILE A 58 -0.84 -3.30 9.57
CA ILE A 58 -1.55 -2.01 9.50
C ILE A 58 -2.45 -1.82 10.72
N ARG A 59 -3.25 -2.84 11.09
CA ARG A 59 -4.13 -2.78 12.28
C ARG A 59 -3.34 -2.62 13.59
N GLU A 60 -2.12 -3.16 13.64
CA GLU A 60 -1.22 -3.04 14.79
C GLU A 60 -0.40 -1.74 14.79
N GLY A 61 -0.52 -0.89 13.76
CA GLY A 61 0.27 0.34 13.62
C GLY A 61 1.75 0.10 13.26
N LYS A 62 2.09 -1.11 12.81
CA LYS A 62 3.45 -1.52 12.39
C LYS A 62 3.63 -1.27 10.90
N TYR A 63 3.62 -0.01 10.49
CA TYR A 63 3.59 0.38 9.08
C TYR A 63 4.85 0.00 8.30
N ASP A 64 6.02 -0.03 8.94
CA ASP A 64 7.28 -0.49 8.35
C ASP A 64 7.20 -1.96 7.92
N SER A 65 6.69 -2.81 8.82
CA SER A 65 6.47 -4.23 8.54
C SER A 65 5.38 -4.45 7.50
N ALA A 66 4.30 -3.67 7.57
CA ALA A 66 3.24 -3.69 6.57
C ALA A 66 3.78 -3.33 5.18
N PHE A 67 4.63 -2.30 5.10
CA PHE A 67 5.23 -1.88 3.85
C PHE A 67 6.10 -2.98 3.21
N ASP A 68 6.91 -3.69 3.98
CA ASP A 68 7.69 -4.83 3.49
C ASP A 68 6.79 -5.93 2.89
N ARG A 69 5.65 -6.21 3.52
CA ARG A 69 4.68 -7.19 3.03
C ARG A 69 3.98 -6.72 1.76
N VAL A 70 3.55 -5.47 1.70
CA VAL A 70 2.95 -4.88 0.50
C VAL A 70 3.94 -4.87 -0.67
N HIS A 71 5.21 -4.54 -0.43
CA HIS A 71 6.25 -4.63 -1.45
C HIS A 71 6.40 -6.07 -1.99
N THR A 72 6.41 -7.06 -1.11
CA THR A 72 6.48 -8.49 -1.48
C THR A 72 5.24 -8.91 -2.28
N ALA A 73 4.06 -8.51 -1.84
CA ALA A 73 2.81 -8.79 -2.54
C ALA A 73 2.80 -8.18 -3.94
N PHE A 74 3.21 -6.93 -4.08
CA PHE A 74 3.24 -6.25 -5.37
C PHE A 74 4.27 -6.87 -6.33
N HIS A 75 5.42 -7.29 -5.82
CA HIS A 75 6.41 -8.00 -6.62
C HIS A 75 5.85 -9.32 -7.17
N GLY A 76 5.18 -10.11 -6.33
CA GLY A 76 4.52 -11.35 -6.75
C GLY A 76 3.35 -11.11 -7.69
N TYR A 77 2.56 -10.06 -7.47
CA TYR A 77 1.50 -9.63 -8.36
C TYR A 77 2.01 -9.34 -9.78
N LEU A 78 3.08 -8.55 -9.91
CA LEU A 78 3.65 -8.22 -11.22
C LEU A 78 4.13 -9.46 -11.97
N ARG A 79 4.76 -10.42 -11.29
CA ARG A 79 5.15 -11.70 -11.89
C ARG A 79 3.93 -12.46 -12.41
N LYS A 80 2.90 -12.60 -11.57
CA LYS A 80 1.68 -13.30 -11.95
C LYS A 80 0.98 -12.63 -13.15
N LYS A 81 0.98 -11.30 -13.17
CA LYS A 81 0.39 -10.55 -14.29
C LYS A 81 1.18 -10.79 -15.58
N LEU A 82 2.52 -10.79 -15.54
CA LEU A 82 3.36 -11.09 -16.70
C LEU A 82 3.17 -12.54 -17.18
N ASP A 83 3.00 -13.52 -16.27
CA ASP A 83 2.64 -14.90 -16.63
C ASP A 83 1.32 -14.96 -17.40
N ILE A 84 0.29 -14.27 -16.94
CA ILE A 84 -1.03 -14.19 -17.60
C ILE A 84 -0.91 -13.60 -19.00
N LEU A 85 -0.04 -12.61 -19.16
CA LEU A 85 0.20 -11.93 -20.43
C LEU A 85 1.18 -12.67 -21.35
N ASN A 86 1.76 -13.78 -20.91
CA ASN A 86 2.82 -14.53 -21.58
C ASN A 86 4.08 -13.67 -21.88
N GLU A 87 4.35 -12.68 -21.01
CA GLU A 87 5.53 -11.82 -21.11
C GLU A 87 6.70 -12.41 -20.33
N PRO A 88 7.89 -12.58 -20.96
CA PRO A 88 9.02 -13.25 -20.33
C PRO A 88 9.67 -12.37 -19.25
N TYR A 89 9.98 -13.00 -18.11
CA TYR A 89 10.81 -12.40 -17.06
C TYR A 89 11.76 -13.47 -16.49
N VAL A 90 12.74 -13.04 -15.71
CA VAL A 90 13.64 -13.93 -14.98
C VAL A 90 13.41 -13.78 -13.47
N GLU A 91 13.72 -14.83 -12.72
CA GLU A 91 13.49 -14.87 -11.27
C GLU A 91 14.22 -13.75 -10.52
N SER A 92 15.38 -13.33 -11.04
CA SER A 92 16.19 -12.24 -10.48
C SER A 92 15.71 -10.83 -10.86
N ASP A 93 14.65 -10.70 -11.68
CA ASP A 93 14.13 -9.38 -12.04
C ASP A 93 13.66 -8.62 -10.80
N THR A 94 14.13 -7.40 -10.67
CA THR A 94 13.73 -6.47 -9.62
C THR A 94 12.29 -5.96 -9.85
N LEU A 95 11.69 -5.39 -8.82
CA LEU A 95 10.37 -4.76 -8.91
C LEU A 95 10.29 -3.79 -10.10
N ASN A 96 11.30 -2.96 -10.28
CA ASN A 96 11.37 -2.00 -11.40
C ASN A 96 11.43 -2.67 -12.76
N GLN A 97 12.19 -3.77 -12.89
CA GLN A 97 12.30 -4.51 -14.14
C GLN A 97 10.97 -5.18 -14.51
N LEU A 98 10.31 -5.81 -13.57
CA LEU A 98 8.98 -6.40 -13.79
C LEU A 98 7.95 -5.34 -14.18
N TYR A 99 7.92 -4.22 -13.44
CA TYR A 99 7.02 -3.12 -13.75
C TYR A 99 7.27 -2.51 -15.13
N ASN A 100 8.53 -2.34 -15.51
CA ASN A 100 8.89 -1.83 -16.84
C ASN A 100 8.46 -2.77 -17.98
N LYS A 101 8.53 -4.09 -17.78
CA LYS A 101 8.01 -5.07 -18.73
C LYS A 101 6.50 -4.92 -18.89
N LEU A 102 5.79 -4.86 -17.77
CA LEU A 102 4.34 -4.68 -17.77
C LEU A 102 3.91 -3.39 -18.49
N HIS A 103 4.50 -2.26 -18.13
CA HIS A 103 4.13 -0.98 -18.74
C HIS A 103 4.51 -0.93 -20.24
N THR A 104 5.55 -1.62 -20.66
CA THR A 104 5.94 -1.74 -22.08
C THR A 104 4.91 -2.58 -22.84
N TYR A 105 4.47 -3.70 -22.28
CA TYR A 105 3.40 -4.52 -22.84
C TYR A 105 2.12 -3.69 -23.07
N VAL A 106 1.66 -2.98 -22.06
CA VAL A 106 0.49 -2.11 -22.16
C VAL A 106 0.65 -1.09 -23.30
N GLY A 107 1.82 -0.48 -23.38
CA GLY A 107 2.11 0.52 -24.41
C GLY A 107 2.16 -0.02 -25.84
N THR A 108 2.31 -1.32 -26.02
CA THR A 108 2.42 -1.97 -27.35
C THR A 108 1.18 -2.77 -27.74
N HIS A 109 0.43 -3.30 -26.80
CA HIS A 109 -0.66 -4.24 -27.05
C HIS A 109 -2.06 -3.68 -26.77
N ILE A 110 -2.17 -2.64 -25.92
CA ILE A 110 -3.47 -2.04 -25.59
C ILE A 110 -3.72 -0.84 -26.50
N ALA A 111 -4.47 -1.08 -27.57
CA ALA A 111 -4.94 -0.03 -28.47
C ALA A 111 -6.33 0.46 -28.01
N THR A 112 -6.37 1.57 -27.31
CA THR A 112 -7.61 2.29 -26.99
C THR A 112 -7.47 3.75 -27.40
N ASP A 113 -8.59 4.47 -27.54
CA ASP A 113 -8.57 5.93 -27.79
C ASP A 113 -7.81 6.68 -26.68
N GLN A 114 -7.69 6.07 -25.48
CA GLN A 114 -6.98 6.59 -24.34
C GLN A 114 -5.59 5.96 -24.14
N SER A 115 -5.11 5.15 -25.08
CA SER A 115 -3.82 4.43 -24.95
C SER A 115 -2.64 5.36 -24.62
N GLY A 116 -2.63 6.56 -25.16
CA GLY A 116 -1.61 7.56 -24.86
C GLY A 116 -1.61 8.02 -23.39
N ILE A 117 -2.79 8.20 -22.82
CA ILE A 117 -2.95 8.58 -21.39
C ILE A 117 -2.53 7.44 -20.49
N ILE A 118 -3.04 6.22 -20.74
CA ILE A 118 -2.70 5.02 -19.99
C ILE A 118 -1.19 4.78 -19.98
N LYS A 119 -0.58 4.82 -21.18
CA LYS A 119 0.86 4.66 -21.35
C LYS A 119 1.66 5.70 -20.57
N THR A 120 1.24 6.97 -20.63
CA THR A 120 1.92 8.06 -19.92
C THR A 120 1.77 7.91 -18.41
N THR A 121 0.59 7.55 -17.92
CA THR A 121 0.31 7.31 -16.49
C THR A 121 1.19 6.19 -15.95
N LEU A 122 1.19 5.01 -16.60
CA LEU A 122 2.02 3.89 -16.16
C LEU A 122 3.51 4.19 -16.26
N ARG A 123 3.95 4.91 -17.29
CA ARG A 123 5.35 5.34 -17.40
C ARG A 123 5.74 6.28 -16.27
N SER A 124 4.88 7.23 -15.91
CA SER A 124 5.13 8.17 -14.81
C SER A 124 5.23 7.45 -13.46
N ALA A 125 4.44 6.38 -13.27
CA ALA A 125 4.50 5.57 -12.06
C ALA A 125 5.83 4.81 -11.90
N SER A 126 6.62 4.61 -12.96
CA SER A 126 7.95 3.96 -12.85
C SER A 126 8.87 4.68 -11.87
N GLY A 127 8.83 6.01 -11.83
CA GLY A 127 9.60 6.80 -10.87
C GLY A 127 9.16 6.56 -9.42
N ILE A 128 7.85 6.44 -9.20
CA ILE A 128 7.28 6.13 -7.89
C ILE A 128 7.69 4.73 -7.45
N ILE A 129 7.59 3.74 -8.33
CA ILE A 129 7.99 2.35 -8.05
C ILE A 129 9.49 2.26 -7.71
N SER A 130 10.34 3.03 -8.43
CA SER A 130 11.76 3.11 -8.10
C SER A 130 11.99 3.67 -6.69
N SER A 131 11.28 4.74 -6.34
CA SER A 131 11.38 5.34 -5.00
C SER A 131 10.89 4.41 -3.90
N ILE A 132 9.81 3.67 -4.13
CA ILE A 132 9.29 2.64 -3.20
C ILE A 132 10.34 1.53 -2.99
N ASN A 133 10.93 1.04 -4.07
CA ASN A 133 11.98 0.01 -3.99
C ASN A 133 13.23 0.52 -3.25
N ASP A 134 13.67 1.73 -3.53
CA ASP A 134 14.80 2.36 -2.84
C ASP A 134 14.51 2.59 -1.35
N LEU A 135 13.30 3.01 -1.03
CA LEU A 135 12.87 3.23 0.35
C LEU A 135 12.88 1.91 1.13
N ARG A 136 12.36 0.83 0.54
CA ARG A 136 12.41 -0.50 1.12
C ARG A 136 13.85 -0.95 1.37
N ASN A 137 14.75 -0.76 0.41
CA ASN A 137 16.12 -1.20 0.52
C ASN A 137 16.95 -0.38 1.52
N ARG A 138 16.58 0.88 1.76
CA ARG A 138 17.31 1.78 2.65
C ARG A 138 16.74 1.87 4.06
N ASN A 139 15.43 1.64 4.23
CA ASN A 139 14.72 2.03 5.46
C ASN A 139 13.84 0.92 6.04
N SER A 140 13.86 -0.31 5.49
CA SER A 140 13.09 -1.42 6.04
C SER A 140 13.93 -2.26 7.02
N LEU A 141 13.24 -2.97 7.92
CA LEU A 141 13.85 -3.91 8.85
C LEU A 141 14.49 -5.13 8.15
N ALA A 142 14.21 -5.34 6.86
CA ALA A 142 14.79 -6.42 6.08
C ALA A 142 16.31 -6.21 5.80
N HIS A 143 16.83 -5.00 6.03
CA HIS A 143 18.24 -4.66 5.84
C HIS A 143 18.80 -3.94 7.08
N PRO A 144 20.10 -4.07 7.38
CA PRO A 144 20.74 -3.37 8.50
C PRO A 144 20.91 -1.88 8.16
N ASN A 145 19.85 -1.11 8.34
CA ASN A 145 19.79 0.31 8.00
C ASN A 145 19.85 1.20 9.25
N ASN A 146 20.29 2.44 9.06
CA ASN A 146 20.43 3.42 10.14
C ASN A 146 19.11 4.14 10.47
N SER A 147 18.07 3.98 9.65
CA SER A 147 16.77 4.59 9.86
C SER A 147 15.65 3.66 9.41
N ILE A 148 14.53 3.72 10.12
CA ILE A 148 13.30 3.00 9.79
C ILE A 148 12.38 3.95 9.03
N ILE A 149 11.62 3.43 8.08
CA ILE A 149 10.59 4.19 7.36
C ILE A 149 9.59 4.79 8.35
N THR A 150 9.20 6.05 8.14
CA THR A 150 8.17 6.66 8.99
C THR A 150 6.79 6.07 8.68
N SER A 151 5.90 6.08 9.67
CA SER A 151 4.52 5.60 9.47
C SER A 151 3.81 6.31 8.31
N ARG A 152 4.04 7.62 8.14
CA ARG A 152 3.46 8.42 7.04
C ARG A 152 3.96 7.97 5.68
N ASP A 153 5.26 7.75 5.56
CA ASP A 153 5.87 7.36 4.29
C ASP A 153 5.46 5.93 3.91
N ALA A 154 5.43 5.03 4.90
CA ALA A 154 4.96 3.67 4.70
C ALA A 154 3.48 3.64 4.27
N GLU A 155 2.61 4.37 4.96
CA GLU A 155 1.19 4.47 4.64
C GLU A 155 0.98 5.03 3.22
N LEU A 156 1.71 6.08 2.83
CA LEU A 156 1.66 6.63 1.48
C LEU A 156 2.05 5.58 0.43
N CYS A 157 3.15 4.87 0.65
CA CYS A 157 3.61 3.83 -0.28
C CYS A 157 2.61 2.68 -0.42
N ILE A 158 2.00 2.25 0.69
CA ILE A 158 0.97 1.21 0.71
C ILE A 158 -0.24 1.63 -0.14
N LYS A 159 -0.72 2.86 0.03
CA LYS A 159 -1.84 3.41 -0.75
C LYS A 159 -1.51 3.50 -2.24
N ILE A 160 -0.31 3.97 -2.57
CA ILE A 160 0.14 4.06 -3.97
C ILE A 160 0.18 2.67 -4.62
N VAL A 161 0.73 1.67 -3.95
CA VAL A 161 0.78 0.29 -4.48
C VAL A 161 -0.62 -0.24 -4.72
N LYS A 162 -1.54 -0.04 -3.76
CA LYS A 162 -2.95 -0.43 -3.91
C LYS A 162 -3.58 0.23 -5.14
N ASP A 163 -3.55 1.56 -5.21
CA ASP A 163 -4.20 2.31 -6.29
C ASP A 163 -3.62 1.95 -7.66
N LEU A 164 -2.30 1.71 -7.71
CA LEU A 164 -1.64 1.30 -8.93
C LEU A 164 -2.03 -0.12 -9.35
N THR A 165 -2.15 -1.05 -8.40
CA THR A 165 -2.63 -2.41 -8.67
C THR A 165 -4.07 -2.39 -9.19
N ASP A 166 -4.96 -1.66 -8.53
CA ASP A 166 -6.35 -1.49 -8.95
C ASP A 166 -6.45 -0.85 -10.34
N TYR A 167 -5.58 0.11 -10.64
CA TYR A 167 -5.53 0.72 -11.97
C TYR A 167 -5.09 -0.27 -13.03
N ILE A 168 -4.03 -1.05 -12.78
CA ILE A 168 -3.53 -2.08 -13.68
C ILE A 168 -4.62 -3.11 -13.99
N GLU A 169 -5.35 -3.59 -12.97
CA GLU A 169 -6.44 -4.56 -13.15
C GLU A 169 -7.58 -4.05 -14.02
N LYS A 170 -7.80 -2.74 -14.05
CA LYS A 170 -8.85 -2.12 -14.87
C LYS A 170 -8.44 -1.89 -16.33
N VAL A 171 -7.16 -1.83 -16.60
CA VAL A 171 -6.63 -1.52 -17.94
C VAL A 171 -6.04 -2.71 -18.66
N ILE A 172 -5.74 -3.80 -17.96
CA ILE A 172 -5.25 -5.07 -18.48
C ILE A 172 -6.17 -6.21 -18.06
#